data_e4d9f4d62d485d08624684beb1e799e6
#
_entry.id   e4d9f4d62d485d08624684beb1e799e6
#
_cell.length_a   1.000
_cell.length_b   1.000
_cell.length_c   1.000
_cell.angle_alpha   90.00
_cell.angle_beta   90.00
_cell.angle_gamma   90.00
#
_symmetry.space_group_name_H-M   'P 1'
#
loop_
_entity.id
_entity.type
_entity.pdbx_description
1 polymer ?
#
loop_
_entity_poly.entity_id
_entity_poly.type
_entity_poly.pdbx_seq_one_letter_code
_entity_poly.pdbx_strand_id
1 'polypeptide(L)'
;MKKSTKKLCAIAALGTLFSSSLCLAAGPNANAASEGKWLSGDFHQHTLYTDGSTTFDFVMEKSNEFGLDWWANSEHGGGRNRDGNGVFWDTYIPNPILGNYAVSGGHQIMWRWQSLRDFVYPQILDTRSLYPERRAFSGFEWNVPGHEHCSTAIVAKDMAEDASAISAFEYQFDKSDKDTSRNSENTPYGTLTKTNVTHADAVTACQWMQDQYEDGGIDNAWIIFAHIERNGIAATGGYDVNDFRDFNNAGPDVAFGFEGAPGHQVNTFRGFGNALTCDENGVCISSEEDEPYDFGGTYGGVGYYTAEVGGLWDAMLGEGRRWFNFANSDYHKHYTAGGDDFYPGEYQKTWVYAVDKDGDGAYSYNEIADGMRSGNTYFAHGDLITHLEFEAQDNNRKASMGGELVADGAIKNLKIKITFKSPETNNCVADGTYISACAEPKVHHIDLIAGDITGLIDPEKEPEAYTDPTNPTTRVIATFAANSWETDKNGNNVIVYHLKDVDKSMYFRLRGTNLAPNTPDETDAVGNPLPDALVTRNQGIDGAQEAWNDLWFYSNPIFVYVK
;
A
#
# COMPACT_ATOMS: atom_id res chain seq x y z
N MET A 1 72.87 12.70 11.06
CA MET A 1 72.76 12.24 9.69
C MET A 1 71.92 10.96 9.65
N LYS A 2 70.63 11.02 9.40
CA LYS A 2 69.83 9.89 8.99
C LYS A 2 68.73 10.44 8.09
N LYS A 3 68.71 10.02 6.81
CA LYS A 3 67.75 10.36 5.79
C LYS A 3 66.43 9.69 6.07
N SER A 4 65.34 10.45 6.13
CA SER A 4 63.96 9.96 6.18
C SER A 4 63.40 9.91 4.76
N THR A 5 63.13 8.73 4.27
CA THR A 5 62.48 8.47 2.99
C THR A 5 60.95 8.51 3.21
N LYS A 6 60.28 9.46 2.60
CA LYS A 6 58.81 9.47 2.50
C LYS A 6 58.39 8.43 1.49
N LYS A 7 57.61 7.42 1.92
CA LYS A 7 56.91 6.52 1.04
C LYS A 7 55.57 7.16 0.65
N LEU A 8 55.39 7.40 -0.64
CA LEU A 8 54.08 7.63 -1.26
C LEU A 8 53.30 6.32 -1.22
N CYS A 9 52.15 6.31 -0.58
CA CYS A 9 51.14 5.27 -0.78
C CYS A 9 50.25 5.68 -1.95
N ALA A 10 50.32 4.94 -3.04
CA ALA A 10 49.33 4.98 -4.11
C ALA A 10 48.12 4.19 -3.64
N ILE A 11 46.98 4.83 -3.61
CA ILE A 11 45.70 4.18 -3.39
C ILE A 11 45.29 3.58 -4.72
N ALA A 12 45.38 2.27 -4.84
CA ALA A 12 44.74 1.52 -5.93
C ALA A 12 43.30 1.29 -5.52
N ALA A 13 42.38 1.89 -6.25
CA ALA A 13 40.98 1.55 -6.16
C ALA A 13 40.80 0.13 -6.72
N LEU A 14 40.52 -0.83 -5.86
CA LEU A 14 40.00 -2.14 -6.25
C LEU A 14 38.48 -1.99 -6.43
N GLY A 15 38.03 -2.01 -7.66
CA GLY A 15 36.64 -2.25 -7.98
C GLY A 15 36.28 -3.68 -7.55
N THR A 16 35.53 -3.80 -6.48
CA THR A 16 34.86 -5.05 -6.12
C THR A 16 33.62 -5.18 -6.97
N LEU A 17 33.68 -6.05 -7.97
CA LEU A 17 32.51 -6.61 -8.63
C LEU A 17 31.69 -7.36 -7.56
N PHE A 18 30.59 -6.79 -7.13
CA PHE A 18 29.56 -7.53 -6.42
C PHE A 18 28.88 -8.48 -7.42
N SER A 19 29.35 -9.72 -7.46
CA SER A 19 28.53 -10.83 -7.94
C SER A 19 27.55 -11.13 -6.82
N SER A 20 26.31 -10.67 -6.95
CA SER A 20 25.19 -11.12 -6.13
C SER A 20 25.01 -12.62 -6.37
N SER A 21 25.61 -13.42 -5.49
CA SER A 21 25.25 -14.82 -5.39
C SER A 21 23.83 -14.89 -4.84
N LEU A 22 22.86 -15.22 -5.70
CA LEU A 22 21.58 -15.73 -5.24
C LEU A 22 21.87 -16.94 -4.33
N CYS A 23 21.79 -16.74 -3.02
CA CYS A 23 21.62 -17.85 -2.10
C CYS A 23 20.20 -18.41 -2.31
N LEU A 24 20.07 -19.41 -3.16
CA LEU A 24 18.96 -20.35 -3.12
C LEU A 24 19.02 -21.02 -1.74
N ALA A 25 18.26 -20.52 -0.79
CA ALA A 25 17.96 -21.25 0.42
C ALA A 25 17.23 -22.52 -0.01
N ALA A 26 17.92 -23.67 0.08
CA ALA A 26 17.27 -24.97 -0.02
C ALA A 26 16.22 -25.04 1.09
N GLY A 27 14.96 -25.01 0.71
CA GLY A 27 13.84 -25.09 1.64
C GLY A 27 13.95 -26.33 2.52
N PRO A 28 13.51 -26.23 3.79
CA PRO A 28 13.42 -27.38 4.66
C PRO A 28 12.49 -28.45 4.08
N ASN A 29 12.83 -29.70 4.35
CA ASN A 29 12.11 -30.88 3.93
C ASN A 29 10.60 -30.76 4.10
N ALA A 30 9.86 -31.12 3.07
CA ALA A 30 8.41 -31.23 3.05
C ALA A 30 7.91 -32.19 4.16
N ASN A 31 7.55 -31.63 5.29
CA ASN A 31 6.67 -32.26 6.28
C ASN A 31 5.67 -31.20 6.72
N ALA A 32 4.41 -31.41 6.34
CA ALA A 32 3.25 -30.56 6.59
C ALA A 32 3.50 -29.09 6.16
N ALA A 33 3.09 -28.75 4.96
CA ALA A 33 2.97 -27.34 4.59
C ALA A 33 2.08 -26.67 5.64
N SER A 34 2.62 -25.68 6.36
CA SER A 34 1.81 -24.79 7.19
C SER A 34 0.74 -24.19 6.29
N GLU A 35 -0.53 -24.48 6.58
CA GLU A 35 -1.63 -23.92 5.80
C GLU A 35 -1.70 -22.42 6.12
N GLY A 36 -1.61 -21.58 5.10
CA GLY A 36 -1.83 -20.16 5.25
C GLY A 36 -3.32 -19.82 5.17
N LYS A 37 -3.66 -18.61 5.57
CA LYS A 37 -5.02 -18.07 5.55
C LYS A 37 -5.03 -16.67 4.93
N TRP A 38 -6.10 -16.34 4.23
CA TRP A 38 -6.39 -14.99 3.82
C TRP A 38 -6.87 -14.17 5.02
N LEU A 39 -6.19 -13.06 5.27
CA LEU A 39 -6.50 -12.11 6.34
C LEU A 39 -6.78 -10.74 5.73
N SER A 40 -7.90 -10.15 6.11
CA SER A 40 -8.29 -8.81 5.67
C SER A 40 -7.70 -7.73 6.56
N GLY A 41 -7.24 -6.64 5.95
CA GLY A 41 -6.65 -5.53 6.68
C GLY A 41 -6.85 -4.16 6.05
N ASP A 42 -6.57 -3.15 6.86
CA ASP A 42 -6.53 -1.73 6.51
C ASP A 42 -5.41 -1.08 7.32
N PHE A 43 -4.51 -0.35 6.68
CA PHE A 43 -3.37 0.24 7.36
C PHE A 43 -3.22 1.75 7.12
N HIS A 44 -4.34 2.42 6.76
CA HIS A 44 -4.39 3.86 6.58
C HIS A 44 -5.69 4.43 7.16
N GLN A 45 -5.61 4.99 8.37
CA GLN A 45 -6.76 5.51 9.12
C GLN A 45 -6.32 6.57 10.14
N HIS A 46 -7.10 7.64 10.27
CA HIS A 46 -6.82 8.82 11.09
C HIS A 46 -7.82 8.99 12.22
N THR A 47 -7.35 9.64 13.29
CA THR A 47 -8.17 9.93 14.47
C THR A 47 -8.02 11.41 14.90
N LEU A 48 -8.62 11.79 16.03
CA LEU A 48 -8.47 13.13 16.61
C LEU A 48 -7.02 13.49 16.98
N TYR A 49 -6.10 12.51 17.01
CA TYR A 49 -4.68 12.82 17.18
C TYR A 49 -4.11 13.63 16.02
N THR A 50 -4.69 13.52 14.83
CA THR A 50 -4.36 14.34 13.66
C THR A 50 -5.59 15.08 13.14
N ASP A 51 -6.09 14.75 12.01
CA ASP A 51 -7.18 15.42 11.30
C ASP A 51 -8.42 14.55 11.10
N GLY A 52 -8.36 13.30 11.57
CA GLY A 52 -9.55 12.49 11.72
C GLY A 52 -10.57 13.14 12.68
N SER A 53 -11.83 12.79 12.57
CA SER A 53 -12.93 13.43 13.29
C SER A 53 -13.44 12.63 14.49
N THR A 54 -12.87 11.45 14.75
CA THR A 54 -13.31 10.53 15.80
C THR A 54 -12.14 10.10 16.69
N THR A 55 -12.45 9.57 17.87
CA THR A 55 -11.42 9.11 18.82
C THR A 55 -10.75 7.81 18.32
N PHE A 56 -9.57 7.54 18.84
CA PHE A 56 -8.81 6.33 18.51
C PHE A 56 -9.63 5.05 18.75
N ASP A 57 -10.21 4.92 19.95
CA ASP A 57 -11.00 3.74 20.32
C ASP A 57 -12.18 3.49 19.38
N PHE A 58 -12.84 4.59 18.93
CA PHE A 58 -13.95 4.48 17.98
C PHE A 58 -13.49 3.90 16.63
N VAL A 59 -12.35 4.34 16.10
CA VAL A 59 -11.82 3.83 14.82
C VAL A 59 -11.42 2.36 14.97
N MET A 60 -10.80 1.98 16.09
CA MET A 60 -10.45 0.58 16.37
C MET A 60 -11.69 -0.32 16.51
N GLU A 61 -12.76 0.19 17.16
CA GLU A 61 -14.06 -0.48 17.23
C GLU A 61 -14.64 -0.72 15.83
N LYS A 62 -14.60 0.28 14.96
CA LYS A 62 -15.09 0.16 13.57
C LYS A 62 -14.26 -0.84 12.75
N SER A 63 -12.95 -0.80 12.86
CA SER A 63 -12.06 -1.79 12.22
C SER A 63 -12.43 -3.23 12.62
N ASN A 64 -12.73 -3.46 13.89
CA ASN A 64 -13.19 -4.76 14.38
C ASN A 64 -14.64 -5.08 13.93
N GLU A 65 -15.55 -4.10 13.94
CA GLU A 65 -16.96 -4.26 13.54
C GLU A 65 -17.08 -4.71 12.08
N PHE A 66 -16.26 -4.11 11.18
CA PHE A 66 -16.22 -4.47 9.77
C PHE A 66 -15.33 -5.68 9.46
N GLY A 67 -14.91 -6.41 10.51
CA GLY A 67 -14.34 -7.74 10.41
C GLY A 67 -12.90 -7.79 9.92
N LEU A 68 -12.13 -6.71 10.04
CA LEU A 68 -10.71 -6.76 9.75
C LEU A 68 -9.99 -7.72 10.69
N ASP A 69 -9.09 -8.52 10.14
CA ASP A 69 -8.22 -9.41 10.92
C ASP A 69 -7.02 -8.65 11.49
N TRP A 70 -6.60 -7.59 10.80
CA TRP A 70 -5.48 -6.73 11.21
C TRP A 70 -5.65 -5.29 10.69
N TRP A 71 -5.00 -4.34 11.38
CA TRP A 71 -4.95 -2.94 10.96
C TRP A 71 -3.72 -2.22 11.53
N ALA A 72 -3.41 -1.05 11.00
CA ALA A 72 -2.42 -0.14 11.56
C ALA A 72 -3.02 1.24 11.74
N ASN A 73 -2.65 1.96 12.81
CA ASN A 73 -2.91 3.39 12.85
C ASN A 73 -1.98 4.12 11.86
N SER A 74 -2.45 5.25 11.35
CA SER A 74 -1.75 6.00 10.32
C SER A 74 -1.82 7.51 10.57
N GLU A 75 -1.73 7.92 11.82
CA GLU A 75 -1.71 9.34 12.18
C GLU A 75 -0.59 10.08 11.44
N HIS A 76 -0.88 11.23 10.84
CA HIS A 76 0.15 12.05 10.17
C HIS A 76 1.37 12.31 11.05
N GLY A 77 2.54 12.32 10.47
CA GLY A 77 3.76 12.86 11.08
C GLY A 77 3.69 14.37 11.36
N GLY A 78 4.79 14.95 11.83
CA GLY A 78 4.91 16.40 12.10
C GLY A 78 4.49 16.81 13.51
N GLY A 79 3.42 17.59 13.67
CA GLY A 79 3.00 18.03 15.00
C GLY A 79 1.58 18.55 15.05
N ARG A 80 0.93 18.37 16.21
CA ARG A 80 -0.46 18.78 16.45
C ARG A 80 -0.60 19.45 17.82
N ASN A 81 -1.55 20.39 17.93
CA ASN A 81 -1.80 21.12 19.16
C ASN A 81 -2.84 20.44 20.08
N ARG A 82 -3.45 19.33 19.66
CA ARG A 82 -4.49 18.61 20.40
C ARG A 82 -4.14 17.13 20.56
N ASP A 83 -4.70 16.54 21.62
CA ASP A 83 -4.66 15.11 21.88
C ASP A 83 -5.78 14.35 21.14
N GLY A 84 -5.85 13.03 21.36
CA GLY A 84 -6.87 12.14 20.81
C GLY A 84 -8.31 12.36 21.29
N ASN A 85 -8.53 13.31 22.20
CA ASN A 85 -9.85 13.76 22.68
C ASN A 85 -10.16 15.18 22.23
N GLY A 86 -9.29 15.80 21.43
CA GLY A 86 -9.43 17.18 20.96
C GLY A 86 -9.04 18.24 21.99
N VAL A 87 -8.43 17.88 23.12
CA VAL A 87 -7.97 18.78 24.17
C VAL A 87 -6.60 19.36 23.82
N PHE A 88 -6.40 20.66 23.99
CA PHE A 88 -5.11 21.27 23.73
C PHE A 88 -4.05 20.82 24.74
N TRP A 89 -2.89 20.40 24.26
CA TRP A 89 -1.78 19.88 25.07
C TRP A 89 -1.29 20.83 26.15
N ASP A 90 -1.24 22.14 25.86
CA ASP A 90 -0.75 23.16 26.76
C ASP A 90 -1.74 23.56 27.88
N THR A 91 -2.93 22.95 27.90
CA THR A 91 -3.89 23.09 28.99
C THR A 91 -3.69 22.07 30.11
N TYR A 92 -2.89 21.01 29.88
CA TYR A 92 -2.56 20.04 30.90
C TYR A 92 -1.58 20.58 31.95
N ILE A 93 -1.70 20.13 33.20
CA ILE A 93 -0.82 20.49 34.30
C ILE A 93 -0.28 19.21 34.96
N PRO A 94 1.02 18.89 34.86
CA PRO A 94 2.02 19.65 34.08
C PRO A 94 1.80 19.53 32.56
N ASN A 95 2.26 20.52 31.80
CA ASN A 95 2.29 20.46 30.35
C ASN A 95 3.19 19.30 29.89
N PRO A 96 2.67 18.33 29.11
CA PRO A 96 3.43 17.14 28.75
C PRO A 96 4.38 17.32 27.57
N ILE A 97 4.34 18.47 26.87
CA ILE A 97 5.09 18.69 25.63
C ILE A 97 6.59 18.66 25.89
N LEU A 98 7.29 17.86 25.09
CA LEU A 98 8.74 17.80 24.99
C LEU A 98 9.20 18.40 23.65
N GLY A 99 10.51 18.60 23.51
CA GLY A 99 11.11 19.07 22.27
C GLY A 99 11.11 20.59 22.11
N ASN A 100 11.36 21.06 20.89
CA ASN A 100 11.41 22.48 20.59
C ASN A 100 10.01 23.09 20.61
N TYR A 101 9.94 24.31 21.12
CA TYR A 101 8.67 25.04 21.19
C TYR A 101 8.17 25.43 19.80
N ALA A 102 6.94 25.05 19.48
CA ALA A 102 6.21 25.49 18.29
C ALA A 102 4.73 25.72 18.63
N VAL A 103 4.03 26.55 17.85
CA VAL A 103 2.65 26.96 18.10
C VAL A 103 1.82 26.86 16.81
N SER A 104 0.62 26.34 16.93
CA SER A 104 -0.40 26.34 15.89
C SER A 104 -1.75 26.74 16.49
N GLY A 105 -2.47 27.69 15.86
CA GLY A 105 -3.76 28.17 16.34
C GLY A 105 -3.72 28.80 17.74
N GLY A 106 -2.58 29.35 18.15
CA GLY A 106 -2.39 29.96 19.48
C GLY A 106 -2.06 29.00 20.61
N HIS A 107 -1.94 27.70 20.32
CA HIS A 107 -1.60 26.65 21.26
C HIS A 107 -0.29 25.96 20.90
N GLN A 108 0.43 25.44 21.91
CA GLN A 108 1.64 24.67 21.70
C GLN A 108 1.33 23.36 20.99
N ILE A 109 2.19 22.99 20.05
CA ILE A 109 2.13 21.67 19.42
C ILE A 109 2.99 20.66 20.16
N MET A 110 2.52 19.41 20.17
CA MET A 110 3.35 18.24 20.48
C MET A 110 3.84 17.65 19.17
N TRP A 111 5.14 17.38 19.07
CA TRP A 111 5.72 16.72 17.91
C TRP A 111 5.28 15.27 17.84
N ARG A 112 5.13 14.73 16.62
CA ARG A 112 4.53 13.43 16.41
C ARG A 112 5.38 12.29 16.96
N TRP A 113 6.71 12.39 16.91
CA TRP A 113 7.58 11.42 17.54
C TRP A 113 7.25 11.17 19.02
N GLN A 114 6.81 12.24 19.72
CA GLN A 114 6.39 12.13 21.11
C GLN A 114 4.98 11.56 21.23
N SER A 115 4.00 12.10 20.49
CA SER A 115 2.61 11.67 20.63
C SER A 115 2.42 10.21 20.21
N LEU A 116 3.11 9.74 19.18
CA LEU A 116 3.11 8.32 18.78
C LEU A 116 3.62 7.42 19.90
N ARG A 117 4.74 7.80 20.54
CA ARG A 117 5.35 6.99 21.59
C ARG A 117 4.57 7.04 22.91
N ASP A 118 4.19 8.25 23.37
CA ASP A 118 3.73 8.46 24.74
C ASP A 118 2.21 8.40 24.89
N PHE A 119 1.45 8.54 23.80
CA PHE A 119 -0.02 8.66 23.84
C PHE A 119 -0.74 7.70 22.89
N VAL A 120 -0.31 7.58 21.63
CA VAL A 120 -0.95 6.67 20.65
C VAL A 120 -0.61 5.22 20.96
N TYR A 121 0.65 4.92 21.23
CA TYR A 121 1.07 3.55 21.50
C TYR A 121 0.41 2.91 22.71
N PRO A 122 0.19 3.57 23.85
CA PRO A 122 -0.64 3.03 24.93
C PRO A 122 -2.05 2.63 24.48
N GLN A 123 -2.70 3.38 23.58
CA GLN A 123 -4.01 3.00 23.05
C GLN A 123 -3.93 1.81 22.07
N ILE A 124 -2.83 1.65 21.35
CA ILE A 124 -2.57 0.42 20.58
C ILE A 124 -2.48 -0.79 21.50
N LEU A 125 -1.80 -0.67 22.65
CA LEU A 125 -1.72 -1.74 23.63
C LEU A 125 -3.09 -2.08 24.25
N ASP A 126 -3.91 -1.07 24.53
CA ASP A 126 -5.29 -1.25 24.99
C ASP A 126 -6.13 -1.95 23.92
N THR A 127 -6.00 -1.57 22.65
CA THR A 127 -6.65 -2.22 21.50
C THR A 127 -6.23 -3.69 21.38
N ARG A 128 -4.94 -4.00 21.49
CA ARG A 128 -4.41 -5.38 21.49
C ARG A 128 -4.98 -6.22 22.63
N SER A 129 -5.23 -5.60 23.78
CA SER A 129 -5.84 -6.26 24.93
C SER A 129 -7.35 -6.47 24.76
N LEU A 130 -8.03 -5.55 24.09
CA LEU A 130 -9.47 -5.59 23.84
C LEU A 130 -9.83 -6.58 22.73
N TYR A 131 -8.98 -6.69 21.69
CA TYR A 131 -9.18 -7.56 20.53
C TYR A 131 -7.98 -8.51 20.35
N PRO A 132 -7.76 -9.47 21.26
CA PRO A 132 -6.55 -10.31 21.28
C PRO A 132 -6.42 -11.24 20.05
N GLU A 133 -7.51 -11.50 19.35
CA GLU A 133 -7.52 -12.27 18.09
C GLU A 133 -7.17 -11.42 16.87
N ARG A 134 -7.13 -10.10 17.01
CA ARG A 134 -6.75 -9.15 15.94
C ARG A 134 -5.31 -8.71 16.08
N ARG A 135 -4.79 -8.05 15.03
CA ARG A 135 -3.43 -7.50 15.07
C ARG A 135 -3.46 -6.01 14.76
N ALA A 136 -3.30 -5.18 15.81
CA ALA A 136 -3.16 -3.74 15.70
C ALA A 136 -1.67 -3.37 15.65
N PHE A 137 -1.19 -2.95 14.48
CA PHE A 137 0.19 -2.53 14.27
C PHE A 137 0.42 -1.10 14.74
N SER A 138 1.66 -0.79 15.11
CA SER A 138 2.14 0.55 15.34
C SER A 138 2.67 1.16 14.06
N GLY A 139 1.99 2.17 13.55
CA GLY A 139 2.34 2.86 12.30
C GLY A 139 2.05 4.35 12.36
N PHE A 140 2.32 5.02 11.28
CA PHE A 140 1.93 6.41 11.03
C PHE A 140 1.98 6.70 9.53
N GLU A 141 1.29 7.75 9.12
CA GLU A 141 1.41 8.28 7.77
C GLU A 141 2.57 9.27 7.72
N TRP A 142 3.63 8.84 7.07
CA TRP A 142 4.86 9.59 6.91
C TRP A 142 4.70 10.69 5.87
N ASN A 143 4.95 11.94 6.24
CA ASN A 143 5.07 13.05 5.29
C ASN A 143 6.44 12.94 4.60
N VAL A 144 6.45 12.39 3.39
CA VAL A 144 7.67 12.04 2.68
C VAL A 144 8.42 13.28 2.20
N PRO A 145 9.72 13.45 2.51
CA PRO A 145 10.51 14.58 2.02
C PRO A 145 10.50 14.68 0.48
N GLY A 146 10.04 15.83 -0.02
CA GLY A 146 9.93 16.08 -1.46
C GLY A 146 8.65 15.56 -2.13
N HIS A 147 7.82 14.79 -1.43
CA HIS A 147 6.65 14.10 -1.99
C HIS A 147 5.41 14.22 -1.09
N GLU A 148 4.36 13.48 -1.45
CA GLU A 148 3.13 13.28 -0.68
C GLU A 148 3.39 12.35 0.53
N HIS A 149 2.49 11.46 0.84
CA HIS A 149 2.47 10.67 2.06
C HIS A 149 2.79 9.20 1.82
N CYS A 150 2.98 8.48 2.92
CA CYS A 150 3.30 7.07 2.90
C CYS A 150 2.83 6.40 4.20
N SER A 151 2.07 5.33 4.10
CA SER A 151 1.72 4.48 5.25
C SER A 151 2.91 3.64 5.66
N THR A 152 3.39 3.85 6.88
CA THR A 152 4.58 3.20 7.42
C THR A 152 4.24 2.51 8.74
N ALA A 153 4.71 1.29 8.94
CA ALA A 153 4.66 0.62 10.23
C ALA A 153 5.94 -0.17 10.51
N ILE A 154 6.23 -0.35 11.79
CA ILE A 154 7.41 -1.08 12.26
C ILE A 154 6.99 -2.11 13.30
N VAL A 155 7.50 -3.32 13.18
CA VAL A 155 7.45 -4.38 14.18
C VAL A 155 8.85 -4.51 14.77
N ALA A 156 9.04 -4.03 16.00
CA ALA A 156 10.31 -4.17 16.69
C ALA A 156 10.50 -5.60 17.22
N LYS A 157 11.71 -5.99 17.55
CA LYS A 157 12.04 -7.29 18.15
C LYS A 157 11.33 -7.54 19.48
N ASP A 158 11.18 -6.49 20.25
CA ASP A 158 10.35 -6.45 21.43
C ASP A 158 9.20 -5.49 21.13
N MET A 159 7.97 -6.00 21.18
CA MET A 159 6.78 -5.18 20.93
C MET A 159 6.69 -3.95 21.84
N ALA A 160 7.33 -3.98 23.02
CA ALA A 160 7.45 -2.82 23.89
C ALA A 160 8.30 -1.69 23.28
N GLU A 161 9.12 -2.00 22.28
CA GLU A 161 10.00 -1.06 21.58
C GLU A 161 9.40 -0.54 20.25
N ASP A 162 8.21 -1.04 19.80
CA ASP A 162 7.56 -0.58 18.56
C ASP A 162 7.44 0.95 18.56
N ALA A 163 7.01 1.53 19.68
CA ALA A 163 6.86 2.97 19.85
C ALA A 163 8.18 3.74 19.72
N SER A 164 9.28 3.14 20.20
CA SER A 164 10.62 3.75 20.12
C SER A 164 11.14 3.73 18.69
N ALA A 165 10.92 2.63 17.96
CA ALA A 165 11.33 2.50 16.57
C ALA A 165 10.61 3.50 15.66
N ILE A 166 9.27 3.56 15.75
CA ILE A 166 8.45 4.48 14.96
C ILE A 166 8.78 5.94 15.30
N SER A 167 8.98 6.25 16.59
CA SER A 167 9.39 7.57 17.06
C SER A 167 10.76 8.00 16.53
N ALA A 168 11.71 7.06 16.41
CA ALA A 168 13.03 7.33 15.85
C ALA A 168 12.96 7.61 14.35
N PHE A 169 12.14 6.85 13.61
CA PHE A 169 11.94 7.07 12.18
C PHE A 169 11.26 8.41 11.91
N GLU A 170 10.11 8.68 12.56
CA GLU A 170 9.35 9.92 12.38
C GLU A 170 10.22 11.15 12.68
N TYR A 171 10.90 11.18 13.83
CA TYR A 171 11.77 12.29 14.20
C TYR A 171 12.82 12.59 13.13
N GLN A 172 13.46 11.57 12.56
CA GLN A 172 14.55 11.78 11.60
C GLN A 172 14.05 12.20 10.22
N PHE A 173 12.97 11.58 9.76
CA PHE A 173 12.65 11.56 8.33
C PHE A 173 11.32 12.24 7.96
N ASP A 174 10.45 12.60 8.91
CA ASP A 174 9.20 13.27 8.56
C ASP A 174 9.44 14.74 8.15
N LYS A 175 9.01 15.11 6.92
CA LYS A 175 9.22 16.48 6.39
C LYS A 175 8.55 17.56 7.21
N SER A 176 7.48 17.23 7.92
CA SER A 176 6.67 18.16 8.70
C SER A 176 7.15 18.32 10.14
N ASP A 177 7.95 17.38 10.66
CA ASP A 177 8.60 17.50 11.96
C ASP A 177 9.78 18.48 11.89
N LYS A 178 9.69 19.58 12.64
CA LYS A 178 10.73 20.63 12.72
C LYS A 178 11.48 20.62 14.05
N ASP A 179 11.25 19.61 14.90
CA ASP A 179 11.97 19.46 16.15
C ASP A 179 13.43 19.09 15.89
N THR A 180 14.34 19.73 16.61
CA THR A 180 15.79 19.42 16.56
C THR A 180 16.34 19.03 17.93
N SER A 181 15.46 18.92 18.93
CA SER A 181 15.86 18.70 20.33
C SER A 181 16.51 17.34 20.58
N ARG A 182 16.21 16.35 19.72
CA ARG A 182 16.75 15.00 19.82
C ARG A 182 17.97 14.74 18.92
N ASN A 183 18.45 15.74 18.18
CA ASN A 183 19.67 15.59 17.37
C ASN A 183 20.85 15.17 18.26
N SER A 184 21.56 14.14 17.82
CA SER A 184 22.66 13.48 18.54
C SER A 184 22.23 12.62 19.74
N GLU A 185 20.93 12.38 19.94
CA GLU A 185 20.45 11.37 20.89
C GLU A 185 20.82 9.97 20.39
N ASN A 186 21.41 9.16 21.28
CA ASN A 186 21.70 7.76 20.98
C ASN A 186 20.49 6.89 21.35
N THR A 187 20.00 6.12 20.40
CA THR A 187 18.89 5.18 20.57
C THR A 187 19.34 3.77 20.19
N PRO A 188 18.55 2.72 20.47
CA PRO A 188 18.80 1.38 19.94
C PRO A 188 18.90 1.33 18.41
N TYR A 189 18.28 2.31 17.72
CA TYR A 189 18.21 2.43 16.26
C TYR A 189 19.27 3.38 15.68
N GLY A 190 20.29 3.72 16.45
CA GLY A 190 21.38 4.62 16.07
C GLY A 190 21.26 6.02 16.66
N THR A 191 22.19 6.88 16.24
CA THR A 191 22.22 8.30 16.64
C THR A 191 21.25 9.09 15.77
N LEU A 192 20.27 9.73 16.38
CA LEU A 192 19.25 10.50 15.66
C LEU A 192 19.86 11.73 14.97
N THR A 193 19.49 11.91 13.72
CA THR A 193 19.89 13.07 12.91
C THR A 193 18.73 13.46 11.99
N LYS A 194 18.32 14.72 12.05
CA LYS A 194 17.24 15.22 11.16
C LYS A 194 17.69 15.18 9.70
N THR A 195 16.97 14.43 8.86
CA THR A 195 17.25 14.17 7.45
C THR A 195 15.91 14.08 6.72
N ASN A 196 15.27 15.25 6.43
CA ASN A 196 13.85 15.27 6.12
C ASN A 196 13.42 16.39 5.15
N VAL A 197 14.24 16.77 4.17
CA VAL A 197 13.96 17.93 3.31
C VAL A 197 13.71 17.56 1.85
N THR A 198 14.49 16.63 1.30
CA THR A 198 14.58 16.35 -0.13
C THR A 198 14.22 14.90 -0.46
N HIS A 199 13.97 14.61 -1.75
CA HIS A 199 13.84 13.24 -2.25
C HIS A 199 15.01 12.34 -1.81
N ALA A 200 16.25 12.82 -1.87
CA ALA A 200 17.41 12.06 -1.43
C ALA A 200 17.36 11.71 0.07
N ASP A 201 16.72 12.56 0.88
CA ASP A 201 16.49 12.26 2.30
C ASP A 201 15.42 11.15 2.46
N ALA A 202 14.41 11.13 1.60
CA ALA A 202 13.42 10.07 1.58
C ALA A 202 14.03 8.72 1.14
N VAL A 203 14.90 8.73 0.13
CA VAL A 203 15.70 7.54 -0.25
C VAL A 203 16.56 7.06 0.92
N THR A 204 17.18 7.99 1.66
CA THR A 204 17.95 7.67 2.87
C THR A 204 17.06 7.04 3.96
N ALA A 205 15.81 7.47 4.09
CA ALA A 205 14.86 6.88 5.04
C ALA A 205 14.51 5.42 4.68
N CYS A 206 14.30 5.14 3.39
CA CYS A 206 14.09 3.78 2.90
C CYS A 206 15.31 2.88 3.16
N GLN A 207 16.51 3.39 2.88
CA GLN A 207 17.76 2.68 3.18
C GLN A 207 17.93 2.44 4.68
N TRP A 208 17.66 3.44 5.53
CA TRP A 208 17.73 3.28 6.99
C TRP A 208 16.79 2.16 7.48
N MET A 209 15.57 2.12 6.96
CA MET A 209 14.60 1.09 7.34
C MET A 209 15.06 -0.30 6.89
N GLN A 210 15.63 -0.40 5.68
CA GLN A 210 16.22 -1.63 5.14
C GLN A 210 17.37 -2.12 6.02
N ASP A 211 18.29 -1.21 6.37
CA ASP A 211 19.44 -1.52 7.24
C ASP A 211 18.97 -2.02 8.61
N GLN A 212 17.95 -1.36 9.22
CA GLN A 212 17.38 -1.82 10.49
C GLN A 212 16.80 -3.23 10.38
N TYR A 213 16.13 -3.53 9.28
CA TYR A 213 15.57 -4.85 9.02
C TYR A 213 16.67 -5.91 8.79
N GLU A 214 17.64 -5.65 7.93
CA GLU A 214 18.71 -6.58 7.60
C GLU A 214 19.66 -6.85 8.78
N ASP A 215 20.04 -5.81 9.53
CA ASP A 215 20.90 -5.91 10.72
C ASP A 215 20.14 -6.50 11.93
N GLY A 216 18.85 -6.69 11.76
CA GLY A 216 17.97 -7.22 12.80
C GLY A 216 17.81 -6.24 13.97
N GLY A 217 17.78 -4.96 13.72
CA GLY A 217 17.35 -3.91 14.66
C GLY A 217 15.83 -3.95 14.86
N ILE A 218 15.10 -4.29 13.82
CA ILE A 218 13.66 -4.55 13.83
C ILE A 218 13.37 -5.93 13.25
N ASP A 219 12.19 -6.48 13.53
CA ASP A 219 11.76 -7.76 12.97
C ASP A 219 11.08 -7.60 11.62
N ASN A 220 10.32 -6.52 11.44
CA ASN A 220 9.58 -6.26 10.22
C ASN A 220 9.22 -4.79 10.06
N ALA A 221 8.94 -4.36 8.82
CA ALA A 221 8.42 -3.03 8.51
C ALA A 221 7.83 -2.99 7.10
N TRP A 222 7.05 -1.94 6.83
CA TRP A 222 6.68 -1.55 5.47
C TRP A 222 6.68 -0.03 5.30
N ILE A 223 6.92 0.39 4.06
CA ILE A 223 6.81 1.74 3.52
C ILE A 223 5.95 1.59 2.26
N ILE A 224 4.67 1.95 2.34
CA ILE A 224 3.69 1.84 1.25
C ILE A 224 3.18 3.23 0.92
N PHE A 225 3.47 3.70 -0.30
CA PHE A 225 3.19 5.08 -0.71
C PHE A 225 1.69 5.30 -0.88
N ALA A 226 1.15 6.33 -0.22
CA ALA A 226 -0.27 6.59 -0.11
C ALA A 226 -0.76 7.57 -1.19
N HIS A 227 -2.02 7.40 -1.64
CA HIS A 227 -2.74 8.30 -2.57
C HIS A 227 -1.84 9.01 -3.59
N ILE A 228 -1.04 8.22 -4.28
CA ILE A 228 0.15 8.63 -5.07
C ILE A 228 -0.13 9.59 -6.22
N GLU A 229 -1.37 9.68 -6.71
CA GLU A 229 -1.79 10.62 -7.77
C GLU A 229 -2.56 11.84 -7.26
N ARG A 230 -2.70 12.02 -5.94
CA ARG A 230 -3.52 13.12 -5.36
C ARG A 230 -3.08 14.51 -5.82
N ASN A 231 -1.79 14.72 -6.06
CA ASN A 231 -1.25 15.97 -6.61
C ASN A 231 -1.21 16.01 -8.13
N GLY A 232 -1.77 15.00 -8.80
CA GLY A 232 -1.69 14.84 -10.25
C GLY A 232 -0.53 13.94 -10.69
N ILE A 233 -0.66 13.38 -11.88
CA ILE A 233 0.35 12.51 -12.47
C ILE A 233 1.56 13.37 -12.85
N ALA A 234 2.77 12.95 -12.41
CA ALA A 234 4.03 13.66 -12.63
C ALA A 234 4.03 15.13 -12.16
N ALA A 235 3.17 15.48 -11.20
CA ALA A 235 3.08 16.83 -10.66
C ALA A 235 4.21 17.13 -9.65
N THR A 236 4.54 18.40 -9.49
CA THR A 236 5.53 18.81 -8.48
C THR A 236 5.08 18.41 -7.09
N GLY A 237 5.88 17.57 -6.40
CA GLY A 237 5.58 17.02 -5.09
C GLY A 237 4.73 15.76 -5.12
N GLY A 238 4.29 15.29 -6.29
CA GLY A 238 3.73 13.96 -6.51
C GLY A 238 4.79 12.88 -6.59
N TYR A 239 4.42 11.74 -7.14
CA TYR A 239 5.31 10.60 -7.35
C TYR A 239 5.44 10.26 -8.83
N ASP A 240 6.66 10.01 -9.25
CA ASP A 240 7.01 9.50 -10.58
C ASP A 240 7.58 8.09 -10.50
N VAL A 241 7.71 7.44 -11.65
CA VAL A 241 8.28 6.07 -11.71
C VAL A 241 9.73 6.02 -11.23
N ASN A 242 10.53 7.07 -11.50
CA ASN A 242 11.91 7.15 -11.01
C ASN A 242 11.98 7.24 -9.49
N ASP A 243 11.03 7.93 -8.84
CA ASP A 243 10.98 7.99 -7.38
C ASP A 243 10.76 6.60 -6.78
N PHE A 244 9.81 5.85 -7.33
CA PHE A 244 9.55 4.47 -6.88
C PHE A 244 10.71 3.52 -7.16
N ARG A 245 11.42 3.71 -8.29
CA ARG A 245 12.65 2.99 -8.60
C ARG A 245 13.74 3.27 -7.55
N ASP A 246 13.94 4.53 -7.19
CA ASP A 246 14.92 4.95 -6.19
C ASP A 246 14.59 4.40 -4.80
N PHE A 247 13.33 4.50 -4.36
CA PHE A 247 12.88 3.95 -3.08
C PHE A 247 13.02 2.42 -3.01
N ASN A 248 12.60 1.72 -4.07
CA ASN A 248 12.72 0.26 -4.13
C ASN A 248 14.19 -0.20 -4.25
N ASN A 249 15.05 0.57 -4.92
CA ASN A 249 16.49 0.30 -4.95
C ASN A 249 17.13 0.45 -3.56
N ALA A 250 16.69 1.44 -2.78
CA ALA A 250 17.23 1.72 -1.45
C ALA A 250 16.70 0.76 -0.37
N GLY A 251 15.46 0.28 -0.51
CA GLY A 251 14.83 -0.57 0.49
C GLY A 251 13.89 -1.61 -0.11
N PRO A 252 14.39 -2.61 -0.89
CA PRO A 252 13.53 -3.54 -1.62
C PRO A 252 12.65 -4.44 -0.74
N ASP A 253 13.05 -4.66 0.53
CA ASP A 253 12.29 -5.48 1.48
C ASP A 253 11.34 -4.66 2.35
N VAL A 254 11.43 -3.34 2.32
CA VAL A 254 10.59 -2.45 3.14
C VAL A 254 9.76 -1.47 2.31
N ALA A 255 10.29 -0.94 1.20
CA ALA A 255 9.60 -0.07 0.26
C ALA A 255 9.21 -0.88 -0.98
N PHE A 256 8.05 -1.55 -0.91
CA PHE A 256 7.65 -2.57 -1.90
C PHE A 256 6.26 -2.36 -2.49
N GLY A 257 5.70 -1.14 -2.45
CA GLY A 257 4.41 -0.90 -3.09
C GLY A 257 3.76 0.44 -2.80
N PHE A 258 2.52 0.55 -3.24
CA PHE A 258 1.70 1.75 -3.12
C PHE A 258 0.21 1.42 -2.89
N GLU A 259 -0.54 2.39 -2.42
CA GLU A 259 -2.00 2.34 -2.30
C GLU A 259 -2.61 2.75 -3.64
N GLY A 260 -2.93 1.75 -4.48
CA GLY A 260 -3.53 1.99 -5.77
C GLY A 260 -5.04 2.21 -5.73
N ALA A 261 -5.70 1.80 -4.64
CA ALA A 261 -7.04 2.23 -4.30
C ALA A 261 -6.95 3.13 -3.06
N PRO A 262 -6.94 4.45 -3.24
CA PRO A 262 -6.85 5.41 -2.14
C PRO A 262 -8.16 5.45 -1.35
N GLY A 263 -8.15 6.08 -0.16
CA GLY A 263 -9.35 6.38 0.59
C GLY A 263 -10.31 7.36 -0.09
N HIS A 264 -11.19 7.98 0.68
CA HIS A 264 -12.11 9.04 0.22
C HIS A 264 -13.05 8.63 -0.92
N GLN A 265 -13.48 7.37 -0.93
CA GLN A 265 -14.25 6.76 -2.02
C GLN A 265 -15.66 7.34 -2.21
N VAL A 266 -16.12 8.18 -1.28
CA VAL A 266 -17.41 8.89 -1.36
C VAL A 266 -17.21 10.34 -1.82
N ASN A 267 -15.99 10.75 -2.09
CA ASN A 267 -15.66 12.08 -2.61
C ASN A 267 -16.15 12.24 -4.05
N THR A 268 -16.30 13.48 -4.49
CA THR A 268 -16.68 13.87 -5.86
C THR A 268 -15.85 13.17 -6.94
N PHE A 269 -14.61 12.83 -6.65
CA PHE A 269 -13.66 12.17 -7.56
C PHE A 269 -13.19 10.82 -7.04
N ARG A 270 -13.95 10.16 -6.20
CA ARG A 270 -13.57 8.89 -5.59
C ARG A 270 -12.05 8.76 -5.36
N GLY A 271 -11.60 9.02 -4.14
CA GLY A 271 -10.20 8.84 -3.77
C GLY A 271 -9.29 10.08 -3.78
N PHE A 272 -9.72 11.20 -4.35
CA PHE A 272 -8.96 12.43 -4.28
C PHE A 272 -9.67 13.47 -3.39
N GLY A 273 -9.21 13.60 -2.14
CA GLY A 273 -9.81 14.47 -1.12
C GLY A 273 -9.67 15.98 -1.36
N ASN A 274 -9.05 16.44 -2.45
CA ASN A 274 -8.83 17.85 -2.68
C ASN A 274 -10.04 18.57 -3.23
N ALA A 275 -10.30 19.72 -2.62
CA ALA A 275 -11.37 20.62 -2.97
C ALA A 275 -11.19 21.18 -4.37
N LEU A 276 -11.83 20.56 -5.34
CA LEU A 276 -12.02 21.17 -6.64
C LEU A 276 -13.21 22.11 -6.60
N THR A 277 -13.09 23.24 -7.27
CA THR A 277 -14.22 24.12 -7.55
C THR A 277 -14.76 23.77 -8.92
N CYS A 278 -15.95 23.17 -8.95
CA CYS A 278 -16.59 22.84 -10.22
C CYS A 278 -17.51 23.99 -10.65
N ASP A 279 -17.57 24.29 -11.94
CA ASP A 279 -18.50 25.23 -12.52
C ASP A 279 -19.91 24.61 -12.69
N GLU A 280 -20.87 25.42 -13.13
CA GLU A 280 -22.26 24.99 -13.35
C GLU A 280 -22.44 23.91 -14.46
N ASN A 281 -21.38 23.62 -15.23
CA ASN A 281 -21.34 22.60 -16.28
C ASN A 281 -20.61 21.33 -15.82
N GLY A 282 -20.14 21.28 -14.55
CA GLY A 282 -19.39 20.15 -13.99
C GLY A 282 -17.91 20.15 -14.37
N VAL A 283 -17.37 21.24 -14.93
CA VAL A 283 -15.95 21.39 -15.16
C VAL A 283 -15.29 21.84 -13.88
N CYS A 284 -14.42 21.02 -13.34
CA CYS A 284 -13.76 21.25 -12.06
C CYS A 284 -12.33 21.72 -12.27
N ILE A 285 -11.95 22.74 -11.48
CA ILE A 285 -10.59 23.31 -11.47
C ILE A 285 -10.02 23.21 -10.06
N SER A 286 -8.74 23.02 -9.96
CA SER A 286 -7.99 23.12 -8.71
C SER A 286 -8.20 24.52 -8.10
N SER A 287 -8.25 24.60 -6.76
CA SER A 287 -8.29 25.90 -6.06
C SER A 287 -6.98 26.69 -6.18
N GLU A 288 -5.94 26.11 -6.75
CA GLU A 288 -4.65 26.72 -7.01
C GLU A 288 -4.42 26.82 -8.54
N GLU A 289 -4.97 27.92 -9.10
CA GLU A 289 -4.65 28.51 -10.42
C GLU A 289 -4.62 27.63 -11.68
N ASP A 290 -5.69 27.73 -12.47
CA ASP A 290 -5.73 27.91 -13.93
C ASP A 290 -5.52 26.73 -14.88
N GLU A 291 -5.31 25.48 -14.46
CA GLU A 291 -5.36 24.37 -15.42
C GLU A 291 -6.48 23.38 -15.04
N PRO A 292 -7.31 22.95 -15.99
CA PRO A 292 -8.22 21.85 -15.74
C PRO A 292 -7.37 20.60 -15.42
N TYR A 293 -7.70 19.90 -14.34
CA TYR A 293 -7.13 18.57 -14.14
C TYR A 293 -7.51 17.71 -15.34
N ASP A 294 -6.52 17.34 -16.14
CA ASP A 294 -6.69 16.37 -17.23
C ASP A 294 -7.03 14.95 -16.72
N PHE A 295 -7.11 14.79 -15.40
CA PHE A 295 -7.42 13.55 -14.71
C PHE A 295 -8.65 13.75 -13.84
N GLY A 296 -9.78 13.29 -14.32
CA GLY A 296 -11.01 13.30 -13.58
C GLY A 296 -11.07 12.14 -12.58
N GLY A 297 -10.46 12.29 -11.41
CA GLY A 297 -10.65 11.34 -10.33
C GLY A 297 -9.97 9.98 -10.51
N THR A 298 -10.51 8.97 -9.84
CA THR A 298 -10.10 7.58 -9.98
C THR A 298 -10.77 6.90 -11.19
N TYR A 299 -10.49 5.63 -11.39
CA TYR A 299 -10.98 4.76 -12.46
C TYR A 299 -11.58 3.51 -11.81
N GLY A 300 -12.87 3.51 -11.54
CA GLY A 300 -13.49 2.48 -10.72
C GLY A 300 -12.97 2.48 -9.27
N GLY A 301 -12.71 3.67 -8.71
CA GLY A 301 -12.20 3.85 -7.36
C GLY A 301 -10.71 3.56 -7.18
N VAL A 302 -9.96 3.24 -8.24
CA VAL A 302 -8.50 3.07 -8.19
C VAL A 302 -7.80 4.19 -8.94
N GLY A 303 -6.58 4.53 -8.54
CA GLY A 303 -5.77 5.53 -9.22
C GLY A 303 -5.38 5.12 -10.64
N TYR A 304 -5.01 6.11 -11.47
CA TYR A 304 -4.57 5.92 -12.85
C TYR A 304 -3.39 4.93 -12.95
N TYR A 305 -2.41 5.01 -12.03
CA TYR A 305 -1.25 4.13 -12.04
C TYR A 305 -1.60 2.65 -11.84
N THR A 306 -2.74 2.36 -11.22
CA THR A 306 -3.29 1.00 -11.07
C THR A 306 -4.14 0.59 -12.27
N ALA A 307 -5.00 1.49 -12.74
CA ALA A 307 -6.01 1.20 -13.77
C ALA A 307 -5.41 1.04 -15.16
N GLU A 308 -4.42 1.90 -15.49
CA GLU A 308 -3.80 1.93 -16.82
C GLU A 308 -2.97 0.68 -17.08
N VAL A 309 -3.33 -0.02 -18.17
CA VAL A 309 -2.62 -1.21 -18.62
C VAL A 309 -1.40 -0.82 -19.45
N GLY A 310 -0.21 -1.14 -18.97
CA GLY A 310 1.06 -0.72 -19.58
C GLY A 310 1.59 0.60 -19.02
N GLY A 311 0.96 1.15 -17.97
CA GLY A 311 1.38 2.35 -17.28
C GLY A 311 2.46 2.10 -16.21
N LEU A 312 2.53 2.99 -15.21
CA LEU A 312 3.60 3.05 -14.22
C LEU A 312 3.78 1.74 -13.42
N TRP A 313 2.68 1.16 -12.92
CA TRP A 313 2.78 -0.10 -12.20
C TRP A 313 3.37 -1.21 -13.08
N ASP A 314 2.91 -1.30 -14.32
CA ASP A 314 3.41 -2.26 -15.28
C ASP A 314 4.86 -1.99 -15.72
N ALA A 315 5.33 -0.73 -15.69
CA ALA A 315 6.73 -0.40 -15.89
C ALA A 315 7.60 -0.99 -14.77
N MET A 316 7.21 -0.83 -13.51
CA MET A 316 7.89 -1.43 -12.35
C MET A 316 7.91 -2.98 -12.45
N LEU A 317 6.79 -3.59 -12.80
CA LEU A 317 6.68 -5.04 -12.96
C LEU A 317 7.50 -5.57 -14.15
N GLY A 318 7.62 -4.79 -15.23
CA GLY A 318 8.46 -5.09 -16.39
C GLY A 318 9.95 -5.16 -16.10
N GLU A 319 10.39 -4.56 -14.99
CA GLU A 319 11.74 -4.73 -14.46
C GLU A 319 11.91 -5.98 -13.58
N GLY A 320 10.81 -6.66 -13.27
CA GLY A 320 10.81 -7.76 -12.31
C GLY A 320 10.88 -7.27 -10.85
N ARG A 321 10.56 -6.00 -10.60
CA ARG A 321 10.53 -5.46 -9.25
C ARG A 321 9.38 -6.03 -8.45
N ARG A 322 9.64 -6.31 -7.19
CA ARG A 322 8.62 -6.63 -6.19
C ARG A 322 7.98 -5.31 -5.78
N TRP A 323 6.97 -4.88 -6.55
CA TRP A 323 6.26 -3.64 -6.36
C TRP A 323 4.76 -3.92 -6.39
N PHE A 324 4.15 -3.88 -5.21
CA PHE A 324 2.81 -4.41 -4.97
C PHE A 324 1.78 -3.30 -4.77
N ASN A 325 0.53 -3.66 -5.02
CA ASN A 325 -0.60 -2.76 -4.97
C ASN A 325 -1.52 -3.14 -3.81
N PHE A 326 -1.99 -2.11 -3.07
CA PHE A 326 -2.79 -2.23 -1.87
C PHE A 326 -3.97 -1.27 -1.91
N ALA A 327 -4.93 -1.44 -0.98
CA ALA A 327 -6.08 -0.56 -0.79
C ALA A 327 -6.31 -0.30 0.70
N ASN A 328 -6.59 0.95 1.05
CA ASN A 328 -6.87 1.38 2.41
C ASN A 328 -7.98 2.44 2.44
N SER A 329 -8.60 2.63 3.61
CA SER A 329 -9.72 3.56 3.78
C SER A 329 -9.30 5.03 3.79
N ASP A 330 -8.08 5.35 4.21
CA ASP A 330 -7.64 6.72 4.53
C ASP A 330 -8.71 7.46 5.36
N TYR A 331 -9.25 6.75 6.36
CA TYR A 331 -10.42 7.18 7.09
C TYR A 331 -10.15 8.43 7.92
N HIS A 332 -10.89 9.50 7.66
CA HIS A 332 -10.92 10.73 8.46
C HIS A 332 -12.29 10.99 9.04
N LYS A 333 -13.33 10.88 8.21
CA LYS A 333 -14.70 11.17 8.60
C LYS A 333 -15.70 10.45 7.73
N HIS A 334 -16.56 9.67 8.36
CA HIS A 334 -17.57 8.90 7.66
C HIS A 334 -18.56 9.79 6.89
N TYR A 335 -18.99 9.35 5.71
CA TYR A 335 -19.87 10.14 4.84
C TYR A 335 -21.22 10.47 5.46
N THR A 336 -21.78 9.62 6.33
CA THR A 336 -23.02 9.92 7.05
C THR A 336 -22.87 11.03 8.10
N ALA A 337 -21.65 11.31 8.51
CA ALA A 337 -21.32 12.42 9.38
C ALA A 337 -20.87 13.67 8.59
N GLY A 338 -21.00 13.65 7.25
CA GLY A 338 -20.63 14.73 6.36
C GLY A 338 -19.13 14.73 5.99
N GLY A 339 -18.50 13.56 5.97
CA GLY A 339 -17.19 13.31 5.42
C GLY A 339 -17.29 12.63 4.04
N ASP A 340 -16.17 12.08 3.59
CA ASP A 340 -16.00 11.49 2.27
C ASP A 340 -15.55 10.01 2.34
N ASP A 341 -15.55 9.41 3.56
CA ASP A 341 -14.94 8.11 3.80
C ASP A 341 -15.98 7.06 4.18
N PHE A 342 -15.65 5.82 3.86
CA PHE A 342 -16.16 4.63 4.54
C PHE A 342 -15.33 4.34 5.78
N TYR A 343 -15.90 3.62 6.75
CA TYR A 343 -15.12 3.12 7.89
C TYR A 343 -14.04 2.13 7.43
N PRO A 344 -12.94 1.97 8.19
CA PRO A 344 -11.94 0.95 7.89
C PRO A 344 -12.58 -0.44 7.75
N GLY A 345 -12.34 -1.09 6.62
CA GLY A 345 -12.91 -2.39 6.30
C GLY A 345 -14.38 -2.41 5.85
N GLU A 346 -15.07 -1.27 5.81
CA GLU A 346 -16.45 -1.21 5.32
C GLU A 346 -16.53 -1.43 3.81
N TYR A 347 -15.74 -0.73 3.03
CA TYR A 347 -15.79 -0.75 1.56
C TYR A 347 -14.60 -1.46 0.94
N GLN A 348 -13.39 -1.01 1.18
CA GLN A 348 -12.18 -1.59 0.60
C GLN A 348 -11.31 -2.28 1.63
N LYS A 349 -10.65 -3.35 1.21
CA LYS A 349 -9.77 -4.16 2.06
C LYS A 349 -8.57 -4.66 1.27
N THR A 350 -7.42 -4.63 1.91
CA THR A 350 -6.24 -5.41 1.51
C THR A 350 -6.34 -6.81 2.10
N TRP A 351 -6.22 -7.83 1.26
CA TRP A 351 -6.18 -9.23 1.66
C TRP A 351 -4.75 -9.75 1.56
N VAL A 352 -4.28 -10.35 2.65
CA VAL A 352 -2.92 -10.88 2.78
C VAL A 352 -2.98 -12.37 3.06
N TYR A 353 -2.23 -13.17 2.31
CA TYR A 353 -2.05 -14.58 2.60
C TYR A 353 -0.94 -14.73 3.65
N ALA A 354 -1.31 -14.85 4.90
CA ALA A 354 -0.39 -15.11 5.99
C ALA A 354 -0.16 -16.61 6.17
N VAL A 355 1.07 -17.00 6.45
CA VAL A 355 1.47 -18.39 6.67
C VAL A 355 1.82 -18.55 8.14
N ASP A 356 1.09 -19.42 8.85
CA ASP A 356 1.38 -19.82 10.22
C ASP A 356 2.69 -20.63 10.24
N LYS A 357 3.82 -19.96 10.53
CA LYS A 357 5.16 -20.54 10.43
C LYS A 357 5.54 -21.39 11.64
N ASP A 358 5.01 -21.05 12.80
CA ASP A 358 5.28 -21.76 14.06
C ASP A 358 4.25 -22.84 14.39
N GLY A 359 3.11 -22.85 13.67
CA GLY A 359 2.07 -23.88 13.77
C GLY A 359 1.20 -23.75 15.03
N ASP A 360 1.10 -22.55 15.61
CA ASP A 360 0.33 -22.30 16.81
C ASP A 360 -1.17 -22.06 16.56
N GLY A 361 -1.56 -21.90 15.29
CA GLY A 361 -2.93 -21.67 14.84
C GLY A 361 -3.37 -20.21 14.90
N ALA A 362 -2.47 -19.30 15.24
CA ALA A 362 -2.65 -17.85 15.19
C ALA A 362 -1.71 -17.23 14.15
N TYR A 363 -1.91 -15.95 13.84
CA TYR A 363 -1.05 -15.22 12.93
C TYR A 363 -0.41 -14.07 13.69
N SER A 364 0.91 -14.07 13.77
CA SER A 364 1.70 -13.03 14.41
C SER A 364 1.79 -11.77 13.55
N TYR A 365 2.26 -10.68 14.13
CA TYR A 365 2.57 -9.44 13.40
C TYR A 365 3.60 -9.68 12.28
N ASN A 366 4.63 -10.48 12.56
CA ASN A 366 5.64 -10.83 11.57
C ASN A 366 5.10 -11.64 10.41
N GLU A 367 4.22 -12.61 10.66
CA GLU A 367 3.63 -13.43 9.60
C GLU A 367 2.70 -12.65 8.68
N ILE A 368 1.98 -11.66 9.21
CA ILE A 368 1.17 -10.74 8.40
C ILE A 368 2.07 -9.81 7.58
N ALA A 369 3.05 -9.18 8.20
CA ALA A 369 3.98 -8.29 7.50
C ALA A 369 4.82 -9.03 6.44
N ASP A 370 5.24 -10.27 6.71
CA ASP A 370 5.87 -11.15 5.73
C ASP A 370 4.91 -11.52 4.58
N GLY A 371 3.63 -11.68 4.89
CA GLY A 371 2.57 -11.88 3.90
C GLY A 371 2.45 -10.68 2.96
N MET A 372 2.45 -9.47 3.49
CA MET A 372 2.46 -8.23 2.69
C MET A 372 3.69 -8.17 1.79
N ARG A 373 4.89 -8.33 2.36
CA ARG A 373 6.16 -8.33 1.62
C ARG A 373 6.23 -9.45 0.60
N SER A 374 5.58 -10.59 0.84
CA SER A 374 5.55 -11.70 -0.11
C SER A 374 4.87 -11.34 -1.43
N GLY A 375 3.95 -10.36 -1.42
CA GLY A 375 3.09 -10.01 -2.55
C GLY A 375 2.00 -11.04 -2.82
N ASN A 376 1.85 -12.07 -1.97
CA ASN A 376 0.67 -12.93 -2.06
C ASN A 376 -0.52 -12.20 -1.42
N THR A 377 -0.92 -11.15 -2.11
CA THR A 377 -1.93 -10.19 -1.68
C THR A 377 -2.80 -9.75 -2.85
N TYR A 378 -4.00 -9.34 -2.55
CA TYR A 378 -4.91 -8.66 -3.47
C TYR A 378 -5.75 -7.67 -2.68
N PHE A 379 -6.42 -6.76 -3.37
CA PHE A 379 -7.44 -5.92 -2.75
C PHE A 379 -8.77 -6.02 -3.47
N ALA A 380 -9.85 -5.71 -2.78
CA ALA A 380 -11.20 -5.71 -3.32
C ALA A 380 -12.04 -4.58 -2.72
N HIS A 381 -12.85 -3.96 -3.56
CA HIS A 381 -13.92 -3.05 -3.19
C HIS A 381 -15.19 -3.84 -2.86
N GLY A 382 -15.95 -3.39 -1.84
CA GLY A 382 -17.27 -3.88 -1.49
C GLY A 382 -17.35 -5.40 -1.30
N ASP A 383 -16.26 -6.02 -0.85
CA ASP A 383 -16.14 -7.47 -0.77
C ASP A 383 -16.56 -8.20 -2.07
N LEU A 384 -16.26 -7.62 -3.25
CA LEU A 384 -16.55 -8.26 -4.54
C LEU A 384 -16.08 -9.71 -4.57
N ILE A 385 -14.91 -9.95 -3.99
CA ILE A 385 -14.39 -11.28 -3.65
C ILE A 385 -13.75 -11.27 -2.27
N THR A 386 -13.83 -12.39 -1.56
CA THR A 386 -13.21 -12.60 -0.23
C THR A 386 -12.21 -13.74 -0.23
N HIS A 387 -11.98 -14.35 -1.39
CA HIS A 387 -10.97 -15.39 -1.58
C HIS A 387 -10.45 -15.34 -3.01
N LEU A 388 -9.12 -15.38 -3.14
CA LEU A 388 -8.45 -15.45 -4.44
C LEU A 388 -7.19 -16.33 -4.36
N GLU A 389 -7.14 -17.38 -5.17
CA GLU A 389 -5.91 -18.09 -5.50
C GLU A 389 -5.60 -17.84 -6.98
N PHE A 390 -4.46 -17.25 -7.24
CA PHE A 390 -3.97 -17.02 -8.60
C PHE A 390 -2.60 -17.69 -8.73
N GLU A 391 -2.50 -18.64 -9.66
CA GLU A 391 -1.36 -19.55 -9.77
C GLU A 391 -0.90 -19.72 -11.21
N ALA A 392 0.42 -19.70 -11.40
CA ALA A 392 1.08 -20.12 -12.64
C ALA A 392 1.77 -21.47 -12.39
N GLN A 393 1.59 -22.43 -13.31
CA GLN A 393 2.11 -23.78 -13.17
C GLN A 393 2.73 -24.28 -14.49
N ASP A 394 3.93 -24.83 -14.41
CA ASP A 394 4.59 -25.57 -15.49
C ASP A 394 5.14 -26.87 -14.94
N ASN A 395 4.64 -28.00 -15.46
CA ASN A 395 4.98 -29.34 -14.97
C ASN A 395 4.86 -29.45 -13.43
N ASN A 396 5.99 -29.52 -12.73
CA ASN A 396 6.07 -29.63 -11.27
C ASN A 396 6.40 -28.31 -10.57
N ARG A 397 6.52 -27.20 -11.32
CA ARG A 397 6.81 -25.87 -10.78
C ARG A 397 5.52 -25.08 -10.67
N LYS A 398 5.41 -24.33 -9.61
CA LYS A 398 4.23 -23.52 -9.32
C LYS A 398 4.64 -22.22 -8.61
N ALA A 399 3.98 -21.14 -8.97
CA ALA A 399 4.07 -19.87 -8.27
C ALA A 399 2.66 -19.31 -8.03
N SER A 400 2.47 -18.65 -6.90
CA SER A 400 1.30 -17.83 -6.57
C SER A 400 1.63 -16.35 -6.69
N MET A 401 0.67 -15.47 -6.39
CA MET A 401 0.87 -14.01 -6.34
C MET A 401 2.13 -13.66 -5.53
N GLY A 402 2.88 -12.68 -6.00
CA GLY A 402 4.18 -12.25 -5.47
C GLY A 402 5.32 -13.23 -5.70
N GLY A 403 5.03 -14.47 -6.13
CA GLY A 403 6.01 -15.53 -6.30
C GLY A 403 6.60 -15.61 -7.69
N GLU A 404 7.66 -16.43 -7.82
CA GLU A 404 8.43 -16.61 -9.03
C GLU A 404 8.37 -18.06 -9.52
N LEU A 405 8.13 -18.26 -10.82
CA LEU A 405 8.32 -19.51 -11.52
C LEU A 405 9.51 -19.38 -12.47
N VAL A 406 10.57 -20.13 -12.21
CA VAL A 406 11.80 -20.07 -13.01
C VAL A 406 11.92 -21.31 -13.89
N ALA A 407 12.03 -21.12 -15.21
CA ALA A 407 12.14 -22.18 -16.20
C ALA A 407 13.51 -22.16 -16.92
N ASP A 408 14.09 -23.33 -17.13
CA ASP A 408 15.31 -23.49 -17.93
C ASP A 408 14.91 -23.69 -19.40
N GLY A 409 14.58 -22.60 -20.09
CA GLY A 409 14.11 -22.55 -21.47
C GLY A 409 12.59 -22.45 -21.61
N ALA A 410 12.12 -22.34 -22.85
CA ALA A 410 10.73 -22.06 -23.20
C ALA A 410 9.73 -23.04 -22.57
N ILE A 411 8.68 -22.50 -21.97
CA ILE A 411 7.59 -23.24 -21.36
C ILE A 411 6.56 -23.58 -22.44
N LYS A 412 6.44 -24.87 -22.78
CA LYS A 412 5.52 -25.31 -23.82
C LYS A 412 4.04 -25.12 -23.49
N ASN A 413 3.70 -25.16 -22.21
CA ASN A 413 2.32 -25.02 -21.76
C ASN A 413 2.31 -24.51 -20.32
N LEU A 414 2.26 -23.18 -20.17
CA LEU A 414 2.04 -22.54 -18.88
C LEU A 414 0.55 -22.60 -18.55
N LYS A 415 0.22 -23.22 -17.44
CA LYS A 415 -1.14 -23.26 -16.91
C LYS A 415 -1.33 -22.12 -15.92
N ILE A 416 -2.28 -21.26 -16.20
CA ILE A 416 -2.79 -20.25 -15.26
C ILE A 416 -4.06 -20.81 -14.64
N LYS A 417 -4.13 -20.81 -13.31
CA LYS A 417 -5.32 -21.20 -12.56
C LYS A 417 -5.75 -20.05 -11.66
N ILE A 418 -7.03 -19.70 -11.73
CA ILE A 418 -7.66 -18.69 -10.89
C ILE A 418 -8.78 -19.38 -10.13
N THR A 419 -8.77 -19.27 -8.81
CA THR A 419 -9.84 -19.75 -7.94
C THR A 419 -10.29 -18.57 -7.07
N PHE A 420 -11.56 -18.22 -7.12
CA PHE A 420 -12.08 -17.08 -6.37
C PHE A 420 -13.47 -17.35 -5.81
N LYS A 421 -13.84 -16.58 -4.79
CA LYS A 421 -15.16 -16.67 -4.17
C LYS A 421 -15.66 -15.29 -3.77
N SER A 422 -16.90 -15.00 -4.12
CA SER A 422 -17.67 -13.88 -3.57
C SER A 422 -18.39 -14.33 -2.29
N PRO A 423 -18.62 -13.45 -1.31
CA PRO A 423 -19.44 -13.78 -0.13
C PRO A 423 -20.91 -13.86 -0.51
N GLU A 424 -21.75 -14.44 0.37
CA GLU A 424 -23.21 -14.45 0.20
C GLU A 424 -23.81 -13.04 0.28
N THR A 425 -23.20 -12.19 1.09
CA THR A 425 -23.52 -10.76 1.19
C THR A 425 -22.23 -10.00 1.36
N ASN A 426 -22.14 -8.85 0.68
CA ASN A 426 -21.04 -7.92 0.91
C ASN A 426 -21.16 -7.26 2.30
N ASN A 427 -20.08 -6.62 2.72
CA ASN A 427 -20.07 -5.84 3.95
C ASN A 427 -21.05 -4.67 3.83
N CYS A 428 -22.00 -4.60 4.73
CA CYS A 428 -22.98 -3.52 4.73
C CYS A 428 -23.35 -3.15 6.16
N VAL A 429 -23.61 -1.87 6.39
CA VAL A 429 -24.14 -1.44 7.68
C VAL A 429 -25.62 -1.72 7.75
N ALA A 430 -26.04 -2.57 8.68
CA ALA A 430 -27.41 -3.03 8.81
C ALA A 430 -28.37 -2.01 9.48
N ASP A 431 -27.99 -0.76 9.65
CA ASP A 431 -28.80 0.23 10.37
C ASP A 431 -29.91 0.90 9.56
N GLY A 432 -30.01 0.56 8.25
CA GLY A 432 -31.04 1.07 7.35
C GLY A 432 -30.87 2.50 6.90
N THR A 433 -29.77 3.16 7.28
CA THR A 433 -29.42 4.51 6.80
C THR A 433 -28.64 4.48 5.50
N TYR A 434 -28.22 3.29 5.07
CA TYR A 434 -27.35 3.09 3.92
C TYR A 434 -28.04 2.34 2.82
N ILE A 435 -27.69 2.71 1.61
CA ILE A 435 -28.17 2.07 0.40
C ILE A 435 -27.23 0.93 -0.03
N SER A 436 -26.29 0.55 0.80
CA SER A 436 -25.51 -0.62 0.46
C SER A 436 -26.47 -1.79 0.25
N ALA A 437 -26.31 -2.44 -0.85
CA ALA A 437 -27.27 -3.42 -1.28
C ALA A 437 -27.41 -4.60 -0.33
N CYS A 438 -26.54 -4.77 0.68
CA CYS A 438 -26.44 -5.98 1.50
C CYS A 438 -26.72 -7.21 0.65
N ALA A 439 -26.14 -7.23 -0.56
CA ALA A 439 -26.46 -8.16 -1.63
C ALA A 439 -25.24 -9.06 -1.89
N GLU A 440 -25.47 -10.18 -2.51
CA GLU A 440 -24.40 -11.02 -3.03
C GLU A 440 -23.69 -10.27 -4.17
N PRO A 441 -22.41 -9.89 -4.00
CA PRO A 441 -21.66 -9.25 -5.07
C PRO A 441 -21.34 -10.28 -6.17
N LYS A 442 -21.39 -9.84 -7.43
CA LYS A 442 -21.21 -10.76 -8.56
C LYS A 442 -20.13 -10.25 -9.50
N VAL A 443 -19.06 -11.02 -9.64
CA VAL A 443 -18.05 -10.77 -10.66
C VAL A 443 -18.65 -10.97 -12.04
N HIS A 444 -18.60 -9.95 -12.89
CA HIS A 444 -19.03 -10.01 -14.29
C HIS A 444 -17.95 -10.61 -15.18
N HIS A 445 -16.70 -10.13 -15.04
CA HIS A 445 -15.56 -10.66 -15.77
C HIS A 445 -14.25 -10.46 -15.01
N ILE A 446 -13.23 -11.22 -15.41
CA ILE A 446 -11.87 -11.13 -14.92
C ILE A 446 -10.94 -11.01 -16.13
N ASP A 447 -10.05 -10.03 -16.12
CA ASP A 447 -8.99 -9.86 -17.09
C ASP A 447 -7.69 -10.47 -16.57
N LEU A 448 -7.02 -11.22 -17.43
CA LEU A 448 -5.64 -11.65 -17.26
C LEU A 448 -4.74 -10.68 -18.04
N ILE A 449 -3.93 -9.94 -17.34
CA ILE A 449 -2.99 -8.95 -17.87
C ILE A 449 -1.59 -9.54 -17.80
N ALA A 450 -0.80 -9.33 -18.85
CA ALA A 450 0.58 -9.81 -18.92
C ALA A 450 1.49 -8.82 -19.65
N GLY A 451 2.74 -8.71 -19.21
CA GLY A 451 3.80 -7.94 -19.85
C GLY A 451 5.14 -8.67 -19.79
N ASP A 452 6.07 -8.32 -20.67
CA ASP A 452 7.42 -8.88 -20.69
C ASP A 452 8.23 -8.31 -19.50
N ILE A 453 9.14 -9.13 -18.96
CA ILE A 453 10.15 -8.71 -17.97
C ILE A 453 11.48 -8.57 -18.69
N THR A 454 12.05 -7.37 -18.65
CA THR A 454 13.32 -7.01 -19.32
C THR A 454 14.50 -6.86 -18.36
N GLY A 455 14.22 -6.80 -17.06
CA GLY A 455 15.21 -6.59 -16.00
C GLY A 455 15.32 -5.16 -15.53
N LEU A 456 16.08 -4.95 -14.45
CA LEU A 456 16.26 -3.64 -13.83
C LEU A 456 16.93 -2.65 -14.78
N ILE A 457 16.42 -1.43 -14.82
CA ILE A 457 16.97 -0.32 -15.59
C ILE A 457 18.04 0.38 -14.76
N ASP A 458 19.21 0.59 -15.35
CA ASP A 458 20.35 1.28 -14.72
C ASP A 458 20.26 2.79 -15.02
N PRO A 459 20.03 3.66 -14.02
CA PRO A 459 19.84 5.10 -14.25
C PRO A 459 21.09 5.79 -14.86
N GLU A 460 22.30 5.25 -14.65
CA GLU A 460 23.52 5.83 -15.22
C GLU A 460 23.70 5.46 -16.70
N LYS A 461 23.19 4.31 -17.14
CA LYS A 461 23.33 3.82 -18.51
C LYS A 461 22.14 4.13 -19.38
N GLU A 462 20.94 4.13 -18.78
CA GLU A 462 19.64 4.23 -19.48
C GLU A 462 18.74 5.30 -18.83
N PRO A 463 19.22 6.57 -18.71
CA PRO A 463 18.49 7.60 -17.95
C PRO A 463 17.10 7.92 -18.52
N GLU A 464 16.92 7.85 -19.85
CA GLU A 464 15.61 8.06 -20.48
C GLU A 464 14.63 6.92 -20.14
N ALA A 465 15.10 5.69 -20.18
CA ALA A 465 14.29 4.54 -19.79
C ALA A 465 13.96 4.56 -18.28
N TYR A 466 14.87 5.06 -17.45
CA TYR A 466 14.66 5.18 -16.01
C TYR A 466 13.54 6.17 -15.62
N THR A 467 13.19 7.09 -16.49
CA THR A 467 12.07 8.04 -16.30
C THR A 467 10.83 7.67 -17.13
N ASP A 468 10.89 6.61 -17.94
CA ASP A 468 9.73 6.15 -18.72
C ASP A 468 8.77 5.37 -17.80
N PRO A 469 7.52 5.85 -17.62
CA PRO A 469 6.52 5.20 -16.77
C PRO A 469 5.72 4.12 -17.52
N THR A 470 6.22 3.58 -18.63
CA THR A 470 5.43 2.67 -19.46
C THR A 470 6.09 1.31 -19.65
N ASN A 471 5.25 0.26 -19.79
CA ASN A 471 5.64 -1.02 -20.35
C ASN A 471 4.76 -1.33 -21.58
N PRO A 472 5.22 -0.99 -22.80
CA PRO A 472 4.41 -1.13 -24.01
C PRO A 472 4.12 -2.59 -24.41
N THR A 473 4.71 -3.56 -23.73
CA THR A 473 4.43 -4.98 -23.97
C THR A 473 3.20 -5.47 -23.21
N THR A 474 2.75 -4.70 -22.22
CA THR A 474 1.63 -5.07 -21.36
C THR A 474 0.30 -4.98 -22.09
N ARG A 475 -0.53 -5.98 -21.88
CA ARG A 475 -1.87 -6.04 -22.46
C ARG A 475 -2.76 -7.02 -21.72
N VAL A 476 -4.07 -6.88 -21.87
CA VAL A 476 -5.04 -7.92 -21.53
C VAL A 476 -4.86 -9.07 -22.55
N ILE A 477 -4.48 -10.24 -22.07
CA ILE A 477 -4.26 -11.43 -22.92
C ILE A 477 -5.45 -12.39 -22.94
N ALA A 478 -6.33 -12.28 -21.94
CA ALA A 478 -7.59 -13.01 -21.88
C ALA A 478 -8.58 -12.29 -20.98
N THR A 479 -9.87 -12.35 -21.35
CA THR A 479 -11.00 -11.91 -20.52
C THR A 479 -11.93 -13.09 -20.28
N PHE A 480 -12.24 -13.37 -19.02
CA PHE A 480 -13.09 -14.47 -18.59
C PHE A 480 -14.41 -13.92 -18.09
N ALA A 481 -15.48 -14.13 -18.83
CA ALA A 481 -16.84 -13.74 -18.44
C ALA A 481 -17.44 -14.76 -17.45
N ALA A 482 -18.45 -14.35 -16.69
CA ALA A 482 -19.09 -15.16 -15.65
C ALA A 482 -19.63 -16.53 -16.11
N ASN A 483 -19.90 -16.70 -17.39
CA ASN A 483 -20.33 -17.97 -17.97
C ASN A 483 -19.18 -18.89 -18.42
N SER A 484 -17.92 -18.47 -18.23
CA SER A 484 -16.71 -19.20 -18.67
C SER A 484 -16.03 -19.99 -17.57
N TRP A 485 -16.46 -19.88 -16.33
CA TRP A 485 -15.90 -20.64 -15.21
C TRP A 485 -16.89 -21.65 -14.63
N GLU A 486 -16.34 -22.62 -13.92
CA GLU A 486 -17.10 -23.64 -13.23
C GLU A 486 -17.05 -23.38 -11.71
N THR A 487 -18.14 -23.66 -11.01
CA THR A 487 -18.17 -23.59 -9.56
C THR A 487 -17.90 -24.96 -8.97
N ASP A 488 -16.91 -25.08 -8.09
CA ASP A 488 -16.57 -26.34 -7.44
C ASP A 488 -17.56 -26.68 -6.30
N LYS A 489 -17.38 -27.86 -5.71
CA LYS A 489 -18.23 -28.35 -4.60
C LYS A 489 -18.18 -27.49 -3.32
N ASN A 490 -17.16 -26.63 -3.19
CA ASN A 490 -16.99 -25.73 -2.04
C ASN A 490 -17.53 -24.31 -2.34
N GLY A 491 -18.10 -24.11 -3.52
CA GLY A 491 -18.64 -22.82 -3.95
C GLY A 491 -17.56 -21.88 -4.52
N ASN A 492 -16.35 -22.36 -4.82
CA ASN A 492 -15.33 -21.56 -5.45
C ASN A 492 -15.51 -21.58 -6.97
N ASN A 493 -15.37 -20.44 -7.61
CA ASN A 493 -15.31 -20.32 -9.06
C ASN A 493 -13.88 -20.62 -9.54
N VAL A 494 -13.76 -21.42 -10.59
CA VAL A 494 -12.46 -21.90 -11.08
C VAL A 494 -12.31 -21.62 -12.57
N ILE A 495 -11.23 -20.95 -12.93
CA ILE A 495 -10.81 -20.69 -14.31
C ILE A 495 -9.47 -21.39 -14.53
N VAL A 496 -9.34 -22.05 -15.68
CA VAL A 496 -8.07 -22.63 -16.14
C VAL A 496 -7.78 -22.11 -17.55
N TYR A 497 -6.64 -21.46 -17.69
CA TYR A 497 -6.16 -20.94 -18.96
C TYR A 497 -4.78 -21.51 -19.30
N HIS A 498 -4.52 -21.77 -20.57
CA HIS A 498 -3.28 -22.35 -21.06
C HIS A 498 -2.59 -21.42 -22.05
N LEU A 499 -1.44 -20.91 -21.66
CA LEU A 499 -0.57 -20.14 -22.53
C LEU A 499 0.49 -21.06 -23.14
N LYS A 500 0.61 -21.04 -24.48
CA LYS A 500 1.51 -21.90 -25.23
C LYS A 500 2.81 -21.17 -25.58
N ASP A 501 3.91 -21.94 -25.60
CA ASP A 501 5.21 -21.51 -26.09
C ASP A 501 5.68 -20.17 -25.49
N VAL A 502 5.70 -20.10 -24.15
CA VAL A 502 6.23 -18.94 -23.42
C VAL A 502 7.75 -19.01 -23.48
N ASP A 503 8.35 -18.15 -24.29
CA ASP A 503 9.80 -18.12 -24.58
C ASP A 503 10.51 -16.86 -24.02
N LYS A 504 9.77 -16.00 -23.31
CA LYS A 504 10.25 -14.80 -22.63
C LYS A 504 9.84 -14.77 -21.18
N SER A 505 10.61 -14.07 -20.36
CA SER A 505 10.20 -13.74 -19.00
C SER A 505 9.02 -12.77 -19.02
N MET A 506 8.01 -13.06 -18.22
CA MET A 506 6.75 -12.32 -18.18
C MET A 506 6.23 -12.22 -16.74
N TYR A 507 5.47 -11.17 -16.46
CA TYR A 507 4.61 -11.15 -15.28
C TYR A 507 3.14 -11.28 -15.71
N PHE A 508 2.31 -11.69 -14.74
CA PHE A 508 0.87 -11.86 -14.91
C PHE A 508 0.16 -11.25 -13.72
N ARG A 509 -0.90 -10.47 -13.94
CA ARG A 509 -1.77 -9.93 -12.89
C ARG A 509 -3.24 -10.00 -13.31
N LEU A 510 -4.14 -9.90 -12.33
CA LEU A 510 -5.58 -9.91 -12.56
C LEU A 510 -6.20 -8.57 -12.19
N ARG A 511 -7.27 -8.23 -12.90
CA ARG A 511 -8.31 -7.33 -12.40
C ARG A 511 -9.66 -7.94 -12.70
N GLY A 512 -10.67 -7.64 -11.90
CA GLY A 512 -12.03 -8.09 -12.17
C GLY A 512 -13.04 -7.11 -11.59
N THR A 513 -14.25 -7.10 -12.16
CA THR A 513 -15.29 -6.15 -11.81
C THR A 513 -16.68 -6.80 -11.87
N ASN A 514 -17.65 -6.17 -11.21
CA ASN A 514 -19.08 -6.50 -11.34
C ASN A 514 -19.73 -5.88 -12.58
N LEU A 515 -19.04 -4.98 -13.29
CA LEU A 515 -19.56 -4.23 -14.42
C LEU A 515 -19.42 -4.98 -15.76
N ALA A 516 -20.36 -4.76 -16.67
CA ALA A 516 -20.25 -5.23 -18.04
C ALA A 516 -19.42 -4.24 -18.90
N PRO A 517 -18.75 -4.68 -19.98
CA PRO A 517 -18.22 -3.76 -20.99
C PRO A 517 -19.31 -2.83 -21.55
N ASN A 518 -18.94 -1.58 -21.84
CA ASN A 518 -19.85 -0.49 -22.23
C ASN A 518 -20.92 -0.16 -21.17
N THR A 519 -20.63 -0.36 -19.89
CA THR A 519 -21.46 0.28 -18.84
C THR A 519 -21.27 1.79 -18.98
N PRO A 520 -22.35 2.56 -19.17
CA PRO A 520 -22.24 4.00 -19.39
C PRO A 520 -21.46 4.68 -18.27
N ASP A 521 -20.50 5.52 -18.64
CA ASP A 521 -19.65 6.31 -17.77
C ASP A 521 -18.68 5.51 -16.86
N GLU A 522 -18.73 4.17 -16.89
CA GLU A 522 -17.96 3.29 -16.01
C GLU A 522 -16.92 2.45 -16.75
N THR A 523 -17.29 1.86 -17.90
CA THR A 523 -16.39 0.98 -18.65
C THR A 523 -16.43 1.22 -20.14
N ASP A 524 -15.27 1.07 -20.79
CA ASP A 524 -15.16 1.12 -22.25
C ASP A 524 -15.68 -0.15 -22.95
N ALA A 525 -15.55 -0.19 -24.28
CA ALA A 525 -16.05 -1.29 -25.10
C ALA A 525 -15.39 -2.66 -24.82
N VAL A 526 -14.24 -2.68 -24.17
CA VAL A 526 -13.51 -3.90 -23.82
C VAL A 526 -13.48 -4.17 -22.32
N GLY A 527 -14.13 -3.30 -21.51
CA GLY A 527 -14.28 -3.47 -20.08
C GLY A 527 -13.17 -2.82 -19.26
N ASN A 528 -12.35 -1.94 -19.83
CA ASN A 528 -11.43 -1.12 -19.02
C ASN A 528 -12.24 -0.11 -18.21
N PRO A 529 -11.84 0.21 -16.97
CA PRO A 529 -12.46 1.27 -16.21
C PRO A 529 -12.24 2.62 -16.90
N LEU A 530 -13.27 3.44 -16.92
CA LEU A 530 -13.20 4.85 -17.32
C LEU A 530 -12.95 5.73 -16.10
N PRO A 531 -12.54 6.99 -16.28
CA PRO A 531 -12.51 7.95 -15.19
C PRO A 531 -13.88 8.03 -14.51
N ASP A 532 -13.89 7.95 -13.18
CA ASP A 532 -15.11 8.03 -12.40
C ASP A 532 -15.83 9.36 -12.67
N ALA A 533 -17.14 9.27 -12.93
CA ALA A 533 -17.94 10.45 -13.18
C ALA A 533 -17.97 11.35 -11.95
N LEU A 534 -18.03 12.67 -12.19
CA LEU A 534 -18.15 13.64 -11.12
C LEU A 534 -19.48 13.51 -10.39
N VAL A 535 -19.45 13.05 -9.15
CA VAL A 535 -20.61 13.15 -8.26
C VAL A 535 -20.59 14.54 -7.64
N THR A 536 -21.72 15.27 -7.70
CA THR A 536 -21.79 16.62 -7.13
C THR A 536 -21.50 16.59 -5.63
N ARG A 537 -20.59 17.44 -5.17
CA ARG A 537 -20.21 17.61 -3.76
C ARG A 537 -21.43 17.67 -2.83
N ASN A 538 -21.35 17.03 -1.68
CA ASN A 538 -22.36 16.88 -0.63
C ASN A 538 -23.40 15.78 -0.83
N GLN A 539 -23.08 14.76 -1.58
CA GLN A 539 -24.00 13.64 -1.79
C GLN A 539 -23.54 12.39 -1.06
N GLY A 540 -23.21 12.49 0.22
CA GLY A 540 -22.71 11.38 1.00
C GLY A 540 -23.37 10.02 0.71
N ILE A 541 -24.68 9.97 0.57
CA ILE A 541 -25.43 8.75 0.23
C ILE A 541 -25.26 8.39 -1.26
N ASP A 542 -25.36 9.35 -2.16
CA ASP A 542 -25.31 9.08 -3.60
C ASP A 542 -23.89 8.67 -4.04
N GLY A 543 -22.83 9.31 -3.50
CA GLY A 543 -21.46 8.89 -3.74
C GLY A 543 -21.15 7.51 -3.15
N ALA A 544 -21.67 7.20 -1.96
CA ALA A 544 -21.54 5.87 -1.40
C ALA A 544 -22.26 4.82 -2.26
N GLN A 545 -23.44 5.13 -2.79
CA GLN A 545 -24.17 4.22 -3.67
C GLN A 545 -23.42 3.97 -4.97
N GLU A 546 -22.83 5.00 -5.56
CA GLU A 546 -22.00 4.88 -6.76
C GLU A 546 -20.83 3.97 -6.52
N ALA A 547 -20.07 4.19 -5.44
CA ALA A 547 -18.98 3.30 -5.05
C ALA A 547 -19.44 1.83 -4.91
N TRP A 548 -20.62 1.58 -4.30
CA TRP A 548 -21.16 0.23 -4.17
C TRP A 548 -21.68 -0.37 -5.48
N ASN A 549 -21.98 0.42 -6.50
CA ASN A 549 -22.38 -0.07 -7.81
C ASN A 549 -21.18 -0.46 -8.69
N ASP A 550 -20.02 0.14 -8.45
CA ASP A 550 -18.80 0.00 -9.24
C ASP A 550 -17.70 -0.67 -8.41
N LEU A 551 -17.68 -2.00 -8.42
CA LEU A 551 -16.78 -2.80 -7.61
C LEU A 551 -15.67 -3.41 -8.45
N TRP A 552 -14.44 -3.29 -7.96
CA TRP A 552 -13.24 -3.85 -8.58
C TRP A 552 -12.41 -4.65 -7.59
N PHE A 553 -11.64 -5.59 -8.11
CA PHE A 553 -10.53 -6.20 -7.41
C PHE A 553 -9.30 -6.27 -8.30
N TYR A 554 -8.12 -6.21 -7.69
CA TYR A 554 -6.83 -6.33 -8.36
C TYR A 554 -5.94 -7.30 -7.58
N SER A 555 -5.30 -8.23 -8.32
CA SER A 555 -4.29 -9.12 -7.74
C SER A 555 -2.91 -8.52 -7.88
N ASN A 556 -2.00 -8.85 -6.97
CA ASN A 556 -0.59 -8.68 -7.20
C ASN A 556 -0.05 -9.71 -8.22
N PRO A 557 1.13 -9.44 -8.82
CA PRO A 557 1.61 -10.21 -9.95
C PRO A 557 2.17 -11.59 -9.58
N ILE A 558 2.24 -12.47 -10.60
CA ILE A 558 3.12 -13.64 -10.60
C ILE A 558 4.23 -13.36 -11.62
N PHE A 559 5.47 -13.69 -11.27
CA PHE A 559 6.61 -13.54 -12.16
C PHE A 559 7.00 -14.92 -12.75
N VAL A 560 7.18 -14.99 -14.06
CA VAL A 560 7.61 -16.19 -14.78
C VAL A 560 8.90 -15.87 -15.53
N TYR A 561 9.99 -16.46 -15.10
CA TYR A 561 11.30 -16.28 -15.71
C TYR A 561 11.66 -17.44 -16.62
N VAL A 562 12.09 -17.13 -17.85
CA VAL A 562 12.61 -18.06 -18.84
C VAL A 562 14.10 -17.77 -19.05
N LYS A 563 14.96 -18.70 -18.66
CA LYS A 563 16.44 -18.59 -18.75
C LYS A 563 16.99 -19.14 -20.03
#